data_0d822ad09df42bc4a524319aba1be625
#
_entry.id   0d822ad09df42bc4a524319aba1be625
#
_cell.length_a   1.000
_cell.length_b   1.000
_cell.length_c   1.000
_cell.angle_alpha   90.00
_cell.angle_beta   90.00
_cell.angle_gamma   90.00
#
_symmetry.space_group_name_H-M   'P 1'
#
loop_
_entity.id
_entity.type
_entity.pdbx_description
1 polymer ?
#
loop_
_entity_poly.entity_id
_entity_poly.type
_entity_poly.pdbx_seq_one_letter_code
_entity_poly.pdbx_strand_id
1 'polypeptide(L)'
;MEMLASFEPQLHWFYKWWIQLFAESEGKEDQGVYPISGEYSEELHSVGQFLQDGSPVIFETFLHVKDPQASMIVHPDGCVKDDFDYLNGKDFREINEATYGATLRAHSEKMPCMVLEVEKLTPYSFGEIFYFFMYTCYVSAGILGVNPFDQPGVEAYKKNMFALLGKPGYEALRQELAEKLH
;
A
#
# COMPACT_ATOMS: atom_id res chain seq x y z
N MET A 1 -4.75 -8.94 -6.51
CA MET A 1 -3.92 -8.09 -5.62
C MET A 1 -4.84 -7.19 -4.82
N GLU A 2 -4.45 -6.84 -3.60
CA GLU A 2 -5.14 -5.81 -2.80
C GLU A 2 -4.28 -4.54 -2.79
N MET A 3 -4.89 -3.39 -3.06
CA MET A 3 -4.23 -2.10 -3.00
C MET A 3 -4.78 -1.28 -1.85
N LEU A 4 -3.91 -0.86 -0.93
CA LEU A 4 -4.24 0.15 0.06
C LEU A 4 -3.79 1.52 -0.47
N ALA A 5 -4.73 2.43 -0.65
CA ALA A 5 -4.48 3.75 -1.21
C ALA A 5 -4.99 4.88 -0.30
N SER A 6 -4.35 6.02 -0.35
CA SER A 6 -4.80 7.22 0.35
C SER A 6 -4.28 8.49 -0.33
N PHE A 7 -4.98 9.60 -0.09
CA PHE A 7 -4.58 10.96 -0.45
C PHE A 7 -3.82 11.67 0.68
N GLU A 8 -3.35 10.91 1.68
CA GLU A 8 -2.66 11.45 2.85
C GLU A 8 -1.17 11.06 2.81
N PRO A 9 -0.25 11.98 2.45
CA PRO A 9 1.17 11.66 2.29
C PRO A 9 1.88 11.25 3.59
N GLN A 10 1.30 11.58 4.75
CA GLN A 10 1.84 11.16 6.05
C GLN A 10 1.82 9.63 6.23
N LEU A 11 1.02 8.90 5.42
CA LEU A 11 0.89 7.45 5.47
C LEU A 11 1.98 6.68 4.69
N HIS A 12 2.94 7.36 4.06
CA HIS A 12 4.00 6.72 3.26
C HIS A 12 4.67 5.51 3.95
N TRP A 13 5.12 5.67 5.19
CA TRP A 13 5.76 4.57 5.93
C TRP A 13 4.76 3.55 6.47
N PHE A 14 3.51 3.95 6.66
CA PHE A 14 2.44 3.04 7.03
C PHE A 14 2.17 2.00 5.94
N TYR A 15 2.19 2.38 4.66
CA TYR A 15 2.04 1.44 3.55
C TYR A 15 3.15 0.38 3.52
N LYS A 16 4.39 0.75 3.81
CA LYS A 16 5.52 -0.21 3.86
C LYS A 16 5.30 -1.25 4.95
N TRP A 17 4.83 -0.82 6.12
CA TRP A 17 4.46 -1.72 7.20
C TRP A 17 3.25 -2.59 6.84
N TRP A 18 2.22 -2.02 6.24
CA TRP A 18 1.02 -2.75 5.83
C TRP A 18 1.34 -3.84 4.80
N ILE A 19 2.12 -3.53 3.78
CA ILE A 19 2.60 -4.50 2.78
C ILE A 19 3.39 -5.61 3.46
N GLN A 20 4.31 -5.26 4.38
CA GLN A 20 5.08 -6.26 5.14
C GLN A 20 4.14 -7.17 5.92
N LEU A 21 3.20 -6.61 6.66
CA LEU A 21 2.27 -7.36 7.51
C LEU A 21 1.51 -8.42 6.69
N PHE A 22 0.85 -8.02 5.62
CA PHE A 22 0.02 -8.93 4.84
C PHE A 22 0.86 -9.91 4.00
N ALA A 23 1.89 -9.45 3.32
CA ALA A 23 2.75 -10.32 2.51
C ALA A 23 3.42 -11.41 3.36
N GLU A 24 3.93 -11.04 4.54
CA GLU A 24 4.60 -11.96 5.46
C GLU A 24 3.64 -12.95 6.10
N SER A 25 2.44 -12.49 6.46
CA SER A 25 1.48 -13.30 7.20
C SER A 25 0.63 -14.21 6.31
N GLU A 26 0.24 -13.76 5.11
CA GLU A 26 -0.70 -14.46 4.23
C GLU A 26 -0.04 -15.18 3.05
N GLY A 27 1.10 -14.71 2.57
CA GLY A 27 1.76 -15.28 1.38
C GLY A 27 2.42 -16.63 1.64
N LYS A 28 1.62 -17.69 1.79
CA LYS A 28 2.04 -19.04 2.17
C LYS A 28 1.23 -20.10 1.44
N GLU A 29 1.84 -21.26 1.22
CA GLU A 29 1.14 -22.45 0.66
C GLU A 29 0.42 -22.14 -0.67
N ASP A 30 1.04 -21.29 -1.52
CA ASP A 30 0.46 -20.79 -2.76
C ASP A 30 -0.86 -20.01 -2.60
N GLN A 31 -1.14 -19.54 -1.37
CA GLN A 31 -2.28 -18.71 -1.00
C GLN A 31 -1.83 -17.26 -0.77
N GLY A 32 -2.79 -16.41 -0.48
CA GLY A 32 -2.60 -15.01 -0.15
C GLY A 32 -2.94 -14.06 -1.30
N VAL A 33 -3.28 -12.85 -0.92
CA VAL A 33 -3.50 -11.74 -1.84
C VAL A 33 -2.28 -10.82 -1.79
N TYR A 34 -1.64 -10.59 -2.95
CA TYR A 34 -0.43 -9.77 -2.97
C TYR A 34 -0.75 -8.32 -2.63
N PRO A 35 -0.20 -7.76 -1.53
CA PRO A 35 -0.49 -6.40 -1.11
C PRO A 35 0.37 -5.39 -1.87
N ILE A 36 -0.25 -4.31 -2.32
CA ILE A 36 0.40 -3.15 -2.94
C ILE A 36 -0.14 -1.86 -2.32
N SER A 37 0.50 -0.74 -2.56
CA SER A 37 0.01 0.56 -2.11
C SER A 37 -0.12 1.56 -3.25
N GLY A 38 -0.99 2.56 -3.06
CA GLY A 38 -1.15 3.73 -3.91
C GLY A 38 -1.03 5.02 -3.10
N GLU A 39 -0.05 5.85 -3.45
CA GLU A 39 0.14 7.17 -2.85
C GLU A 39 -0.46 8.24 -3.76
N TYR A 40 -1.70 8.61 -3.49
CA TYR A 40 -2.41 9.62 -4.28
C TYR A 40 -2.24 11.02 -3.67
N SER A 41 -2.23 12.05 -4.47
CA SER A 41 -2.43 12.19 -5.93
C SER A 41 -1.19 11.88 -6.78
N GLU A 42 -0.01 11.67 -6.17
CA GLU A 42 1.28 11.54 -6.87
C GLU A 42 1.27 10.43 -7.93
N GLU A 43 0.72 9.27 -7.61
CA GLU A 43 0.76 8.07 -8.47
C GLU A 43 -0.45 7.94 -9.41
N LEU A 44 -1.36 8.92 -9.48
CA LEU A 44 -2.54 8.85 -10.36
C LEU A 44 -2.18 8.77 -11.85
N HIS A 45 -1.09 9.42 -12.28
CA HIS A 45 -0.62 9.38 -13.66
C HIS A 45 0.24 8.15 -14.01
N SER A 46 0.55 7.31 -13.03
CA SER A 46 1.30 6.07 -13.21
C SER A 46 0.44 4.86 -12.86
N VAL A 47 0.31 4.57 -11.58
CA VAL A 47 -0.50 3.44 -11.09
C VAL A 47 -1.97 3.62 -11.46
N GLY A 48 -2.52 4.82 -11.36
CA GLY A 48 -3.90 5.11 -11.71
C GLY A 48 -4.22 4.81 -13.18
N GLN A 49 -3.30 5.03 -14.12
CA GLN A 49 -3.48 4.62 -15.52
C GLN A 49 -3.66 3.10 -15.63
N PHE A 50 -2.86 2.32 -14.93
CA PHE A 50 -2.99 0.86 -14.94
C PHE A 50 -4.32 0.38 -14.34
N LEU A 51 -4.76 1.02 -13.26
CA LEU A 51 -6.03 0.70 -12.60
C LEU A 51 -7.23 0.93 -13.51
N GLN A 52 -7.18 2.00 -14.31
CA GLN A 52 -8.28 2.38 -15.21
C GLN A 52 -8.32 1.57 -16.51
N ASP A 53 -7.18 1.17 -17.04
CA ASP A 53 -7.09 0.61 -18.40
C ASP A 53 -6.24 -0.69 -18.49
N GLY A 54 -5.63 -1.11 -17.38
CA GLY A 54 -4.84 -2.35 -17.29
C GLY A 54 -5.67 -3.58 -17.00
N SER A 55 -5.00 -4.69 -16.68
CA SER A 55 -5.63 -5.97 -16.34
C SER A 55 -6.43 -5.86 -15.03
N PRO A 56 -7.69 -6.37 -14.97
CA PRO A 56 -8.56 -6.25 -13.80
C PRO A 56 -8.21 -7.29 -12.72
N VAL A 57 -7.05 -7.13 -12.09
CA VAL A 57 -6.49 -8.07 -11.10
C VAL A 57 -6.38 -7.49 -9.70
N ILE A 58 -6.92 -6.28 -9.49
CA ILE A 58 -6.79 -5.51 -8.26
C ILE A 58 -8.19 -5.21 -7.69
N PHE A 59 -8.33 -5.23 -6.38
CA PHE A 59 -9.37 -4.49 -5.66
C PHE A 59 -8.68 -3.47 -4.74
N GLU A 60 -9.37 -2.39 -4.43
CA GLU A 60 -8.76 -1.23 -3.78
C GLU A 60 -9.46 -0.88 -2.46
N THR A 61 -8.66 -0.60 -1.44
CA THR A 61 -9.12 -0.07 -0.15
C THR A 61 -8.59 1.36 0.00
N PHE A 62 -9.48 2.34 -0.02
CA PHE A 62 -9.14 3.73 0.27
C PHE A 62 -9.11 3.95 1.79
N LEU A 63 -7.96 4.38 2.32
CA LEU A 63 -7.85 4.91 3.67
C LEU A 63 -8.05 6.42 3.61
N HIS A 64 -9.26 6.88 3.90
CA HIS A 64 -9.67 8.27 3.80
C HIS A 64 -9.59 8.98 5.14
N VAL A 65 -8.79 10.05 5.22
CA VAL A 65 -8.66 10.93 6.38
C VAL A 65 -9.50 12.18 6.17
N LYS A 66 -10.60 12.32 6.94
CA LYS A 66 -11.58 13.42 6.76
C LYS A 66 -11.02 14.79 7.12
N ASP A 67 -10.27 14.87 8.22
CA ASP A 67 -9.64 16.12 8.68
C ASP A 67 -8.12 16.00 8.60
N PRO A 68 -7.48 16.53 7.54
CA PRO A 68 -6.02 16.50 7.39
C PRO A 68 -5.30 17.47 8.33
N GLN A 69 -6.03 18.24 9.15
CA GLN A 69 -5.53 19.17 10.17
C GLN A 69 -4.64 20.31 9.65
N ALA A 70 -4.48 20.41 8.35
CA ALA A 70 -3.72 21.46 7.68
C ALA A 70 -4.63 22.21 6.70
N SER A 71 -4.33 23.47 6.46
CA SER A 71 -5.03 24.32 5.51
C SER A 71 -4.02 25.16 4.75
N MET A 72 -4.16 25.21 3.44
CA MET A 72 -3.36 26.07 2.58
C MET A 72 -4.25 26.58 1.44
N ILE A 73 -4.39 27.91 1.38
CA ILE A 73 -5.24 28.56 0.37
C ILE A 73 -4.43 28.85 -0.87
N VAL A 74 -4.99 28.54 -2.05
CA VAL A 74 -4.45 28.95 -3.35
C VAL A 74 -4.63 30.45 -3.50
N HIS A 75 -3.55 31.17 -3.63
CA HIS A 75 -3.58 32.62 -3.84
C HIS A 75 -3.52 32.96 -5.33
N PRO A 76 -4.28 33.97 -5.78
CA PRO A 76 -4.21 34.45 -7.15
C PRO A 76 -2.80 34.90 -7.52
N ASP A 77 -2.32 34.46 -8.68
CA ASP A 77 -1.13 34.99 -9.32
C ASP A 77 -1.54 35.74 -10.60
N GLY A 78 -1.53 37.06 -10.54
CA GLY A 78 -1.92 37.90 -11.68
C GLY A 78 -0.92 37.90 -12.85
N CYS A 79 0.21 37.20 -12.70
CA CYS A 79 1.28 37.16 -13.70
C CYS A 79 1.28 35.86 -14.52
N VAL A 80 0.67 34.80 -14.03
CA VAL A 80 0.62 33.49 -14.67
C VAL A 80 -0.74 33.28 -15.32
N LYS A 81 -0.74 32.82 -16.56
CA LYS A 81 -1.95 32.39 -17.29
C LYS A 81 -1.77 30.89 -17.58
N ASP A 82 -2.26 30.07 -16.69
CA ASP A 82 -2.07 28.62 -16.70
C ASP A 82 -3.38 27.81 -16.67
N ASP A 83 -4.52 28.51 -16.83
CA ASP A 83 -5.87 27.94 -16.76
C ASP A 83 -6.27 27.39 -15.37
N PHE A 84 -5.50 27.68 -14.30
CA PHE A 84 -5.81 27.26 -12.91
C PHE A 84 -6.53 28.34 -12.07
N ASP A 85 -6.90 29.47 -12.67
CA ASP A 85 -7.59 30.57 -11.97
C ASP A 85 -8.86 30.14 -11.22
N TYR A 86 -9.52 29.07 -11.67
CA TYR A 86 -10.69 28.51 -10.99
C TYR A 86 -10.38 27.90 -9.61
N LEU A 87 -9.11 27.68 -9.28
CA LEU A 87 -8.65 27.20 -7.97
C LEU A 87 -8.39 28.36 -6.98
N ASN A 88 -8.31 29.60 -7.47
CA ASN A 88 -8.05 30.76 -6.63
C ASN A 88 -9.06 30.87 -5.49
N GLY A 89 -8.53 31.01 -4.26
CA GLY A 89 -9.32 31.07 -3.02
C GLY A 89 -9.76 29.72 -2.48
N LYS A 90 -9.52 28.60 -3.18
CA LYS A 90 -9.80 27.26 -2.66
C LYS A 90 -8.73 26.82 -1.66
N ASP A 91 -9.15 26.07 -0.66
CA ASP A 91 -8.25 25.34 0.21
C ASP A 91 -7.73 24.06 -0.50
N PHE A 92 -6.46 23.73 -0.35
CA PHE A 92 -5.92 22.45 -0.86
C PHE A 92 -6.67 21.24 -0.32
N ARG A 93 -7.28 21.34 0.86
CA ARG A 93 -8.18 20.29 1.38
C ARG A 93 -9.37 20.05 0.45
N GLU A 94 -10.00 21.11 -0.04
CA GLU A 94 -11.12 21.01 -0.97
C GLU A 94 -10.69 20.39 -2.32
N ILE A 95 -9.50 20.77 -2.79
CA ILE A 95 -8.92 20.22 -4.02
C ILE A 95 -8.63 18.72 -3.84
N ASN A 96 -8.02 18.36 -2.72
CA ASN A 96 -7.66 16.97 -2.41
C ASN A 96 -8.93 16.10 -2.25
N GLU A 97 -9.94 16.60 -1.55
CA GLU A 97 -11.23 15.91 -1.37
C GLU A 97 -11.96 15.72 -2.70
N ALA A 98 -11.96 16.73 -3.56
CA ALA A 98 -12.55 16.63 -4.90
C ALA A 98 -11.81 15.59 -5.75
N THR A 99 -10.48 15.54 -5.65
CA THR A 99 -9.65 14.55 -6.35
C THR A 99 -9.90 13.15 -5.84
N TYR A 100 -9.96 12.97 -4.51
CA TYR A 100 -10.34 11.71 -3.88
C TYR A 100 -11.70 11.20 -4.37
N GLY A 101 -12.73 12.04 -4.28
CA GLY A 101 -14.08 11.66 -4.71
C GLY A 101 -14.18 11.31 -6.19
N ALA A 102 -13.47 12.05 -7.06
CA ALA A 102 -13.41 11.78 -8.49
C ALA A 102 -12.68 10.44 -8.78
N THR A 103 -11.57 10.19 -8.09
CA THR A 103 -10.78 8.95 -8.23
C THR A 103 -11.58 7.74 -7.76
N LEU A 104 -12.15 7.81 -6.56
CA LEU A 104 -12.99 6.74 -6.02
C LEU A 104 -14.14 6.40 -6.98
N ARG A 105 -14.80 7.41 -7.53
CA ARG A 105 -15.89 7.20 -8.51
C ARG A 105 -15.39 6.49 -9.75
N ALA A 106 -14.29 6.94 -10.33
CA ALA A 106 -13.74 6.36 -11.56
C ALA A 106 -13.26 4.91 -11.34
N HIS A 107 -12.54 4.65 -10.23
CA HIS A 107 -12.04 3.32 -9.90
C HIS A 107 -13.18 2.34 -9.61
N SER A 108 -14.24 2.78 -8.90
CA SER A 108 -15.41 1.95 -8.59
C SER A 108 -16.18 1.45 -9.81
N GLU A 109 -16.01 2.07 -10.96
CA GLU A 109 -16.58 1.60 -12.24
C GLU A 109 -15.75 0.45 -12.86
N LYS A 110 -14.52 0.24 -12.41
CA LYS A 110 -13.57 -0.73 -12.96
C LYS A 110 -13.29 -1.90 -12.03
N MET A 111 -13.28 -1.67 -10.72
CA MET A 111 -12.90 -2.67 -9.74
C MET A 111 -13.69 -2.50 -8.43
N PRO A 112 -13.75 -3.53 -7.58
CA PRO A 112 -14.27 -3.37 -6.22
C PRO A 112 -13.42 -2.38 -5.44
N CYS A 113 -14.07 -1.35 -4.88
CA CYS A 113 -13.45 -0.37 -3.99
C CYS A 113 -14.11 -0.43 -2.62
N MET A 114 -13.31 -0.40 -1.58
CA MET A 114 -13.74 -0.23 -0.19
C MET A 114 -13.23 1.11 0.34
N VAL A 115 -13.91 1.67 1.33
CA VAL A 115 -13.48 2.89 2.00
C VAL A 115 -13.39 2.63 3.49
N LEU A 116 -12.22 2.90 4.05
CA LEU A 116 -11.97 2.95 5.48
C LEU A 116 -11.78 4.43 5.88
N GLU A 117 -12.75 4.97 6.59
CA GLU A 117 -12.71 6.38 7.01
C GLU A 117 -12.07 6.54 8.38
N VAL A 118 -11.20 7.54 8.50
CA VAL A 118 -10.58 7.98 9.75
C VAL A 118 -10.88 9.47 9.93
N GLU A 119 -11.38 9.86 11.09
CA GLU A 119 -11.76 11.26 11.32
C GLU A 119 -10.55 12.20 11.17
N LYS A 120 -9.43 11.85 11.82
CA LYS A 120 -8.14 12.56 11.72
C LYS A 120 -7.00 11.68 12.20
N LEU A 121 -5.79 11.97 11.75
CA LEU A 121 -4.57 11.28 12.21
C LEU A 121 -4.11 11.87 13.55
N THR A 122 -4.34 11.14 14.61
CA THR A 122 -3.80 11.37 15.95
C THR A 122 -3.00 10.15 16.39
N PRO A 123 -2.14 10.24 17.41
CA PRO A 123 -1.49 9.04 17.95
C PRO A 123 -2.46 7.93 18.35
N TYR A 124 -3.66 8.31 18.83
CA TYR A 124 -4.72 7.36 19.20
C TYR A 124 -5.31 6.67 17.96
N SER A 125 -5.85 7.43 17.01
CA SER A 125 -6.44 6.87 15.79
C SER A 125 -5.41 6.10 14.95
N PHE A 126 -4.15 6.52 14.96
CA PHE A 126 -3.08 5.79 14.31
C PHE A 126 -2.86 4.41 14.95
N GLY A 127 -2.88 4.34 16.29
CA GLY A 127 -2.86 3.06 17.02
C GLY A 127 -4.07 2.17 16.71
N GLU A 128 -5.27 2.75 16.56
CA GLU A 128 -6.48 2.03 16.15
C GLU A 128 -6.33 1.43 14.75
N ILE A 129 -5.81 2.20 13.78
CA ILE A 129 -5.58 1.72 12.41
C ILE A 129 -4.57 0.55 12.40
N PHE A 130 -3.47 0.65 13.16
CA PHE A 130 -2.52 -0.43 13.29
C PHE A 130 -3.17 -1.70 13.83
N TYR A 131 -3.88 -1.58 14.93
CA TYR A 131 -4.55 -2.73 15.54
C TYR A 131 -5.62 -3.33 14.63
N PHE A 132 -6.39 -2.47 13.96
CA PHE A 132 -7.38 -2.90 12.97
C PHE A 132 -6.76 -3.78 11.89
N PHE A 133 -5.68 -3.33 11.25
CA PHE A 133 -5.04 -4.11 10.19
C PHE A 133 -4.32 -5.36 10.71
N MET A 134 -3.72 -5.32 11.90
CA MET A 134 -3.15 -6.52 12.53
C MET A 134 -4.23 -7.59 12.76
N TYR A 135 -5.38 -7.17 13.28
CA TYR A 135 -6.49 -8.08 13.52
C TYR A 135 -7.14 -8.56 12.22
N THR A 136 -7.30 -7.70 11.24
CA THR A 136 -7.80 -8.05 9.91
C THR A 136 -6.89 -9.08 9.25
N CYS A 137 -5.58 -8.89 9.29
CA CYS A 137 -4.61 -9.82 8.74
C CYS A 137 -4.69 -11.21 9.45
N TYR A 138 -4.82 -11.23 10.77
CA TYR A 138 -5.03 -12.48 11.51
C TYR A 138 -6.30 -13.22 11.07
N VAL A 139 -7.42 -12.51 10.93
CA VAL A 139 -8.69 -13.10 10.49
C VAL A 139 -8.62 -13.57 9.04
N SER A 140 -8.03 -12.77 8.16
CA SER A 140 -7.85 -13.09 6.74
C SER A 140 -6.99 -14.33 6.54
N ALA A 141 -5.85 -14.43 7.23
CA ALA A 141 -5.00 -15.62 7.22
C ALA A 141 -5.74 -16.87 7.71
N GLY A 142 -6.61 -16.72 8.73
CA GLY A 142 -7.48 -17.80 9.20
C GLY A 142 -8.50 -18.24 8.14
N ILE A 143 -9.06 -17.32 7.37
CA ILE A 143 -9.98 -17.63 6.24
C ILE A 143 -9.22 -18.33 5.11
N LEU A 144 -7.99 -17.91 4.82
CA LEU A 144 -7.11 -18.55 3.83
C LEU A 144 -6.61 -19.93 4.29
N GLY A 145 -6.69 -20.24 5.59
CA GLY A 145 -6.23 -21.50 6.16
C GLY A 145 -4.72 -21.58 6.39
N VAL A 146 -4.02 -20.44 6.41
CA VAL A 146 -2.57 -20.35 6.60
C VAL A 146 -2.21 -19.86 8.02
N ASN A 147 -1.00 -20.23 8.51
CA ASN A 147 -0.51 -19.76 9.80
C ASN A 147 0.13 -18.36 9.65
N PRO A 148 -0.43 -17.28 10.22
CA PRO A 148 0.14 -15.94 10.09
C PRO A 148 1.42 -15.71 10.89
N PHE A 149 1.82 -16.63 11.78
CA PHE A 149 2.88 -16.42 12.78
C PHE A 149 4.23 -17.07 12.43
N ASP A 150 4.36 -17.70 11.28
CA ASP A 150 5.61 -18.28 10.79
C ASP A 150 6.04 -17.68 9.45
N GLN A 151 7.24 -18.01 8.98
CA GLN A 151 7.82 -17.50 7.74
C GLN A 151 8.61 -18.57 6.98
N PRO A 152 7.97 -19.68 6.58
CA PRO A 152 8.70 -20.77 5.92
C PRO A 152 9.35 -20.37 4.59
N GLY A 153 8.74 -19.44 3.85
CA GLY A 153 9.22 -19.01 2.53
C GLY A 153 10.59 -18.32 2.53
N VAL A 154 11.00 -17.72 3.65
CA VAL A 154 12.31 -17.04 3.74
C VAL A 154 13.46 -17.96 4.14
N GLU A 155 13.18 -19.18 4.56
CA GLU A 155 14.21 -20.10 5.05
C GLU A 155 15.15 -20.59 3.95
N ALA A 156 14.65 -20.76 2.73
CA ALA A 156 15.46 -21.23 1.61
C ALA A 156 16.58 -20.23 1.28
N TYR A 157 16.27 -18.97 1.07
CA TYR A 157 17.30 -17.97 0.75
C TYR A 157 18.24 -17.68 1.92
N LYS A 158 17.78 -17.78 3.16
CA LYS A 158 18.65 -17.65 4.34
C LYS A 158 19.71 -18.77 4.36
N LYS A 159 19.29 -20.02 4.11
CA LYS A 159 20.22 -21.17 4.03
C LYS A 159 21.23 -20.97 2.88
N ASN A 160 20.77 -20.54 1.72
CA ASN A 160 21.63 -20.24 0.59
C ASN A 160 22.64 -19.13 0.92
N MET A 161 22.19 -18.06 1.55
CA MET A 161 23.07 -16.99 2.02
C MET A 161 24.13 -17.48 3.01
N PHE A 162 23.73 -18.30 3.99
CA PHE A 162 24.68 -18.90 4.95
C PHE A 162 25.73 -19.77 4.26
N ALA A 163 25.32 -20.57 3.26
CA ALA A 163 26.21 -21.39 2.46
C ALA A 163 27.20 -20.54 1.67
N LEU A 164 26.73 -19.54 0.95
CA LEU A 164 27.55 -18.64 0.13
C LEU A 164 28.55 -17.84 0.97
N LEU A 165 28.15 -17.42 2.17
CA LEU A 165 29.04 -16.74 3.13
C LEU A 165 30.00 -17.68 3.86
N GLY A 166 29.91 -19.00 3.63
CA GLY A 166 30.81 -19.99 4.25
C GLY A 166 30.54 -20.28 5.71
N LYS A 167 29.29 -20.13 6.16
CA LYS A 167 28.92 -20.49 7.54
C LYS A 167 29.19 -21.98 7.79
N PRO A 168 29.85 -22.35 8.89
CA PRO A 168 30.11 -23.76 9.23
C PRO A 168 28.80 -24.58 9.25
N GLY A 169 28.88 -25.80 8.67
CA GLY A 169 27.72 -26.72 8.56
C GLY A 169 26.89 -26.54 7.28
N TYR A 170 27.32 -25.65 6.36
CA TYR A 170 26.65 -25.44 5.06
C TYR A 170 27.56 -25.73 3.87
N GLU A 171 28.65 -26.48 4.05
CA GLU A 171 29.67 -26.75 3.03
C GLU A 171 29.10 -27.47 1.82
N ALA A 172 28.27 -28.49 2.03
CA ALA A 172 27.64 -29.26 0.94
C ALA A 172 26.72 -28.39 0.09
N LEU A 173 25.87 -27.56 0.71
CA LEU A 173 24.99 -26.63 0.02
C LEU A 173 25.79 -25.57 -0.76
N ARG A 174 26.93 -25.11 -0.22
CA ARG A 174 27.82 -24.18 -0.92
C ARG A 174 28.38 -24.76 -2.22
N GLN A 175 28.77 -26.03 -2.22
CA GLN A 175 29.24 -26.71 -3.43
C GLN A 175 28.12 -26.85 -4.46
N GLU A 176 26.95 -27.30 -4.05
CA GLU A 176 25.77 -27.41 -4.92
C GLU A 176 25.40 -26.08 -5.58
N LEU A 177 25.41 -24.96 -4.81
CA LEU A 177 25.11 -23.64 -5.35
C LEU A 177 26.18 -23.15 -6.33
N ALA A 178 27.46 -23.47 -6.09
CA ALA A 178 28.53 -23.10 -7.02
C ALA A 178 28.41 -23.80 -8.36
N GLU A 179 27.94 -25.06 -8.41
CA GLU A 179 27.70 -25.82 -9.63
C GLU A 179 26.48 -25.28 -10.43
N LYS A 180 25.48 -24.72 -9.75
CA LYS A 180 24.25 -24.19 -10.39
C LYS A 180 24.36 -22.73 -10.85
N LEU A 181 25.35 -21.98 -10.42
CA LEU A 181 25.58 -20.58 -10.79
C LEU A 181 26.41 -20.42 -12.08
N HIS A 182 26.83 -21.55 -12.68
CA HIS A 182 27.50 -21.66 -13.99
C HIS A 182 26.60 -22.41 -14.99
#